data_87e1e9caadce2a22e5d377bc2749bc32
#
_entry.id   87e1e9caadce2a22e5d377bc2749bc32
#
_cell.length_a   1.000
_cell.length_b   1.000
_cell.length_c   1.000
_cell.angle_alpha   90.00
_cell.angle_beta   90.00
_cell.angle_gamma   90.00
#
_symmetry.space_group_name_H-M   'P 1'
#
loop_
_entity.id
_entity.type
_entity.pdbx_description
1 polymer ?
#
loop_
_entity_poly.entity_id
_entity_poly.type
_entity_poly.pdbx_seq_one_letter_code
_entity_poly.pdbx_strand_id
1 'polypeptide(L)'
;VLGYLGIIIGFVVLSFYSVVGGWCLLYFFEAIIGFPAANPATLGALFGSLSSSPWVAISAQIGFLALVGFVVAFGIRGGIELCSKILMPMLFIFMIILIITGLMQPGAMKGVEYLFLPDFSKFSWKTLLDSMGLVFFSFSVGAGCMITYGAYIDDKTELVSSTFWIVVLSCLFYTSPSP
;
A
#
# COMPACT_ATOMS: atom_id res chain seq x y z
N VAL A 1 -10.94 5.86 26.70
CA VAL A 1 -10.54 7.05 25.90
C VAL A 1 -9.68 6.64 24.72
N LEU A 2 -8.59 5.86 24.91
CA LEU A 2 -7.67 5.46 23.82
C LEU A 2 -8.38 4.66 22.70
N GLY A 3 -9.32 3.78 23.03
CA GLY A 3 -10.09 3.02 22.04
C GLY A 3 -10.95 3.90 21.12
N TYR A 4 -11.56 4.95 21.66
CA TYR A 4 -12.35 5.90 20.86
C TYR A 4 -11.46 6.71 19.91
N LEU A 5 -10.27 7.11 20.34
CA LEU A 5 -9.29 7.77 19.48
C LEU A 5 -8.86 6.85 18.34
N GLY A 6 -8.63 5.56 18.60
CA GLY A 6 -8.32 4.56 17.58
C GLY A 6 -9.41 4.44 16.52
N ILE A 7 -10.69 4.46 16.93
CA ILE A 7 -11.83 4.41 16.00
C ILE A 7 -11.86 5.66 15.10
N ILE A 8 -11.65 6.84 15.69
CA ILE A 8 -11.65 8.11 14.93
C ILE A 8 -10.50 8.12 13.91
N ILE A 9 -9.30 7.72 14.34
CA ILE A 9 -8.14 7.62 13.46
C ILE A 9 -8.42 6.64 12.32
N GLY A 10 -8.95 5.46 12.63
CA GLY A 10 -9.32 4.45 11.63
C GLY A 10 -10.32 4.99 10.62
N PHE A 11 -11.33 5.74 11.06
CA PHE A 11 -12.32 6.36 10.18
C PHE A 11 -11.70 7.40 9.24
N VAL A 12 -10.85 8.30 9.76
CA VAL A 12 -10.17 9.32 8.96
C VAL A 12 -9.23 8.68 7.93
N VAL A 13 -8.45 7.68 8.35
CA VAL A 13 -7.56 6.94 7.45
C VAL A 13 -8.35 6.21 6.38
N LEU A 14 -9.43 5.52 6.73
CA LEU A 14 -10.29 4.83 5.76
C LEU A 14 -10.89 5.80 4.74
N SER A 15 -11.28 6.99 5.15
CA SER A 15 -11.82 8.03 4.25
C SER A 15 -10.81 8.42 3.18
N PHE A 16 -9.55 8.62 3.56
CA PHE A 16 -8.46 8.91 2.61
C PHE A 16 -8.15 7.70 1.71
N TYR A 17 -7.95 6.53 2.33
CA TYR A 17 -7.61 5.31 1.59
C TYR A 17 -8.68 4.87 0.60
N SER A 18 -9.96 5.09 0.91
CA SER A 18 -11.04 4.72 0.00
C SER A 18 -11.03 5.53 -1.29
N VAL A 19 -10.60 6.79 -1.24
CA VAL A 19 -10.43 7.62 -2.45
C VAL A 19 -9.28 7.09 -3.30
N VAL A 20 -8.12 6.87 -2.69
CA VAL A 20 -6.94 6.32 -3.39
C VAL A 20 -7.23 4.91 -3.93
N GLY A 21 -7.90 4.06 -3.14
CA GLY A 21 -8.33 2.73 -3.57
C GLY A 21 -9.31 2.79 -4.75
N GLY A 22 -10.21 3.77 -4.77
CA GLY A 22 -11.11 4.03 -5.88
C GLY A 22 -10.33 4.37 -7.17
N TRP A 23 -9.34 5.25 -7.08
CA TRP A 23 -8.47 5.55 -8.23
C TRP A 23 -7.70 4.33 -8.73
N CYS A 24 -7.14 3.52 -7.82
CA CYS A 24 -6.47 2.27 -8.20
C CYS A 24 -7.42 1.32 -8.94
N LEU A 25 -8.68 1.25 -8.52
CA LEU A 25 -9.70 0.44 -9.16
C LEU A 25 -10.02 0.94 -10.57
N LEU A 26 -10.14 2.26 -10.77
CA LEU A 26 -10.31 2.86 -12.09
C LEU A 26 -9.13 2.54 -13.02
N TYR A 27 -7.90 2.73 -12.55
CA TYR A 27 -6.72 2.39 -13.35
C TYR A 27 -6.63 0.91 -13.68
N PHE A 28 -7.06 0.06 -12.78
CA PHE A 28 -7.12 -1.38 -13.04
C PHE A 28 -8.07 -1.71 -14.19
N PHE A 29 -9.26 -1.09 -14.22
CA PHE A 29 -10.21 -1.28 -15.34
C PHE A 29 -9.69 -0.68 -16.64
N GLU A 30 -9.12 0.52 -16.61
CA GLU A 30 -8.50 1.14 -17.79
C GLU A 30 -7.35 0.29 -18.34
N ALA A 31 -6.55 -0.33 -17.46
CA ALA A 31 -5.48 -1.22 -17.88
C ALA A 31 -6.00 -2.48 -18.58
N ILE A 32 -7.14 -3.02 -18.16
CA ILE A 32 -7.78 -4.18 -18.81
C ILE A 32 -8.35 -3.82 -20.20
N ILE A 33 -8.98 -2.65 -20.31
CA ILE A 33 -9.58 -2.17 -21.56
C ILE A 33 -8.49 -1.78 -22.56
N GLY A 34 -7.31 -1.43 -22.11
CA GLY A 34 -6.17 -0.96 -22.87
C GLY A 34 -6.04 0.55 -22.80
N PHE A 35 -4.88 1.02 -22.31
CA PHE A 35 -4.60 2.45 -22.25
C PHE A 35 -4.57 3.06 -23.65
N PRO A 36 -5.31 4.14 -23.92
CA PRO A 36 -5.25 4.84 -25.20
C PRO A 36 -3.91 5.59 -25.32
N ALA A 37 -2.89 4.94 -25.85
CA ALA A 37 -1.52 5.41 -26.03
C ALA A 37 -0.69 5.55 -24.73
N ALA A 38 0.37 4.75 -24.63
CA ALA A 38 1.30 4.70 -23.49
C ALA A 38 2.31 5.87 -23.46
N ASN A 39 1.84 7.12 -23.58
CA ASN A 39 2.65 8.29 -23.41
C ASN A 39 2.51 8.85 -21.99
N PRO A 40 3.60 9.19 -21.30
CA PRO A 40 3.54 9.74 -19.93
C PRO A 40 2.67 10.98 -19.81
N ALA A 41 2.62 11.82 -20.86
CA ALA A 41 1.78 13.01 -20.88
C ALA A 41 0.28 12.69 -20.96
N THR A 42 -0.12 11.64 -21.69
CA THR A 42 -1.51 11.20 -21.78
C THR A 42 -1.99 10.53 -20.50
N LEU A 43 -1.11 9.79 -19.83
CA LEU A 43 -1.41 9.20 -18.51
C LEU A 43 -1.61 10.25 -17.43
N GLY A 44 -0.79 11.32 -17.42
CA GLY A 44 -0.99 12.44 -16.52
C GLY A 44 -2.29 13.22 -16.78
N ALA A 45 -2.64 13.42 -18.05
CA ALA A 45 -3.90 14.05 -18.43
C ALA A 45 -5.12 13.17 -18.06
N LEU A 46 -5.00 11.85 -18.20
CA LEU A 46 -6.02 10.89 -17.79
C LEU A 46 -6.25 10.98 -16.28
N PHE A 47 -5.17 11.00 -15.48
CA PHE A 47 -5.28 11.18 -14.04
C PHE A 47 -5.97 12.51 -13.69
N GLY A 48 -5.57 13.60 -14.33
CA GLY A 48 -6.19 14.91 -14.15
C GLY A 48 -7.69 14.89 -14.45
N SER A 49 -8.11 14.27 -15.55
CA SER A 49 -9.52 14.18 -15.92
C SER A 49 -10.35 13.29 -14.99
N LEU A 50 -9.80 12.15 -14.55
CA LEU A 50 -10.46 11.23 -13.61
C LEU A 50 -10.57 11.83 -12.20
N SER A 51 -9.51 12.51 -11.73
CA SER A 51 -9.50 13.13 -10.39
C SER A 51 -10.33 14.40 -10.31
N SER A 52 -10.46 15.15 -11.41
CA SER A 52 -11.26 16.39 -11.46
C SER A 52 -12.76 16.14 -11.66
N SER A 53 -13.15 14.93 -12.06
CA SER A 53 -14.55 14.56 -12.23
C SER A 53 -15.13 14.01 -10.92
N PRO A 54 -15.93 14.78 -10.14
CA PRO A 54 -16.40 14.34 -8.83
C PRO A 54 -17.27 13.08 -8.89
N TRP A 55 -18.06 12.92 -9.94
CA TRP A 55 -18.95 11.77 -10.08
C TRP A 55 -18.18 10.46 -10.32
N VAL A 56 -17.11 10.52 -11.11
CA VAL A 56 -16.24 9.36 -11.37
C VAL A 56 -15.48 8.97 -10.10
N ALA A 57 -14.92 9.94 -9.39
CA ALA A 57 -14.21 9.70 -8.15
C ALA A 57 -15.13 9.11 -7.06
N ILE A 58 -16.34 9.65 -6.89
CA ILE A 58 -17.32 9.15 -5.91
C ILE A 58 -17.80 7.74 -6.26
N SER A 59 -18.13 7.47 -7.52
CA SER A 59 -18.57 6.14 -7.94
C SER A 59 -17.48 5.08 -7.73
N ALA A 60 -16.22 5.41 -8.04
CA ALA A 60 -15.08 4.54 -7.81
C ALA A 60 -14.82 4.30 -6.31
N GLN A 61 -14.94 5.34 -5.49
CA GLN A 61 -14.83 5.23 -4.04
C GLN A 61 -15.92 4.32 -3.45
N ILE A 62 -17.18 4.48 -3.89
CA ILE A 62 -18.29 3.63 -3.46
C ILE A 62 -18.05 2.18 -3.89
N GLY A 63 -17.59 1.96 -5.13
CA GLY A 63 -17.25 0.63 -5.63
C GLY A 63 -16.15 -0.03 -4.80
N PHE A 64 -15.11 0.71 -4.45
CA PHE A 64 -14.04 0.23 -3.59
C PHE A 64 -14.53 -0.10 -2.18
N LEU A 65 -15.33 0.78 -1.57
CA LEU A 65 -15.92 0.55 -0.24
C LEU A 65 -16.86 -0.65 -0.23
N ALA A 66 -17.65 -0.84 -1.29
CA ALA A 66 -18.52 -2.00 -1.44
C ALA A 66 -17.70 -3.30 -1.52
N LEU A 67 -16.61 -3.30 -2.26
CA LEU A 67 -15.70 -4.44 -2.36
C LEU A 67 -15.05 -4.77 -1.00
N VAL A 68 -14.53 -3.77 -0.32
CA VAL A 68 -13.95 -3.93 1.02
C VAL A 68 -15.01 -4.40 2.01
N GLY A 69 -16.20 -3.78 1.99
CA GLY A 69 -17.33 -4.17 2.84
C GLY A 69 -17.76 -5.61 2.61
N PHE A 70 -17.78 -6.06 1.36
CA PHE A 70 -18.06 -7.45 1.00
C PHE A 70 -17.03 -8.41 1.62
N VAL A 71 -15.74 -8.12 1.47
CA VAL A 71 -14.69 -8.96 2.08
C VAL A 71 -14.80 -9.00 3.60
N VAL A 72 -15.04 -7.87 4.24
CA VAL A 72 -15.15 -7.78 5.70
C VAL A 72 -16.42 -8.48 6.20
N ALA A 73 -17.50 -8.52 5.42
CA ALA A 73 -18.73 -9.21 5.79
C ALA A 73 -18.55 -10.72 5.98
N PHE A 74 -17.57 -11.34 5.35
CA PHE A 74 -17.20 -12.74 5.61
C PHE A 74 -16.40 -12.95 6.90
N GLY A 75 -16.13 -11.89 7.65
CA GLY A 75 -15.39 -11.93 8.90
C GLY A 75 -13.87 -12.06 8.69
N ILE A 76 -13.15 -12.19 9.82
CA ILE A 76 -11.69 -12.14 9.81
C ILE A 76 -11.10 -13.40 9.18
N ARG A 77 -11.55 -14.59 9.61
CA ARG A 77 -11.01 -15.87 9.12
C ARG A 77 -11.45 -16.20 7.69
N GLY A 78 -12.71 -15.93 7.34
CA GLY A 78 -13.26 -16.26 6.02
C GLY A 78 -13.03 -15.18 4.96
N GLY A 79 -12.91 -13.92 5.36
CA GLY A 79 -12.75 -12.79 4.46
C GLY A 79 -11.31 -12.27 4.41
N ILE A 80 -10.89 -11.60 5.46
CA ILE A 80 -9.60 -10.89 5.50
C ILE A 80 -8.42 -11.84 5.36
N GLU A 81 -8.43 -12.94 6.12
CA GLU A 81 -7.34 -13.93 6.10
C GLU A 81 -7.24 -14.63 4.74
N LEU A 82 -8.37 -15.02 4.16
CA LEU A 82 -8.40 -15.66 2.84
C LEU A 82 -7.91 -14.72 1.74
N CYS A 83 -8.39 -13.48 1.73
CA CYS A 83 -7.92 -12.46 0.79
C CYS A 83 -6.42 -12.22 0.94
N SER A 84 -5.92 -12.08 2.16
CA SER A 84 -4.48 -11.89 2.41
C SER A 84 -3.65 -13.06 1.92
N LYS A 85 -4.10 -14.30 2.13
CA LYS A 85 -3.39 -15.51 1.64
C LYS A 85 -3.29 -15.59 0.12
N ILE A 86 -4.22 -14.99 -0.60
CA ILE A 86 -4.20 -14.96 -2.07
C ILE A 86 -3.45 -13.73 -2.58
N LEU A 87 -3.75 -12.55 -2.03
CA LEU A 87 -3.21 -11.28 -2.53
C LEU A 87 -1.72 -11.11 -2.22
N MET A 88 -1.25 -11.59 -1.06
CA MET A 88 0.17 -11.46 -0.70
C MET A 88 1.11 -12.20 -1.67
N PRO A 89 0.94 -13.50 -1.97
CA PRO A 89 1.78 -14.18 -2.96
C PRO A 89 1.68 -13.52 -4.35
N MET A 90 0.48 -13.10 -4.74
CA MET A 90 0.28 -12.41 -6.02
C MET A 90 1.06 -11.10 -6.10
N LEU A 91 1.05 -10.32 -5.01
CA LEU A 91 1.85 -9.09 -4.89
C LEU A 91 3.35 -9.38 -5.01
N PHE A 92 3.84 -10.45 -4.37
CA PHE A 92 5.25 -10.89 -4.51
C PHE A 92 5.60 -11.23 -5.96
N ILE A 93 4.75 -11.97 -6.65
CA ILE A 93 4.96 -12.34 -8.05
C ILE A 93 5.03 -11.07 -8.91
N PHE A 94 4.09 -10.14 -8.75
CA PHE A 94 4.11 -8.88 -9.48
C PHE A 94 5.36 -8.05 -9.19
N MET A 95 5.80 -8.01 -7.93
CA MET A 95 7.02 -7.29 -7.56
C MET A 95 8.25 -7.90 -8.24
N ILE A 96 8.38 -9.22 -8.28
CA ILE A 96 9.47 -9.89 -8.99
C ILE A 96 9.45 -9.57 -10.48
N ILE A 97 8.27 -9.61 -11.11
CA ILE A 97 8.11 -9.25 -12.53
C ILE A 97 8.54 -7.80 -12.77
N LEU A 98 8.13 -6.87 -11.91
CA LEU A 98 8.51 -5.45 -12.01
C LEU A 98 10.00 -5.24 -11.81
N ILE A 99 10.64 -5.94 -10.88
CA ILE A 99 12.09 -5.89 -10.69
C ILE A 99 12.81 -6.38 -11.95
N ILE A 100 12.41 -7.53 -12.49
CA ILE A 100 13.03 -8.09 -13.69
C ILE A 100 12.85 -7.13 -14.88
N THR A 101 11.64 -6.64 -15.11
CA THR A 101 11.37 -5.71 -16.22
C THR A 101 12.07 -4.36 -16.02
N GLY A 102 12.16 -3.88 -14.79
CA GLY A 102 12.91 -2.67 -14.45
C GLY A 102 14.40 -2.81 -14.71
N LEU A 103 15.01 -3.94 -14.34
CA LEU A 103 16.44 -4.22 -14.57
C LEU A 103 16.78 -4.39 -16.06
N MET A 104 15.81 -4.76 -16.88
CA MET A 104 16.02 -4.87 -18.35
C MET A 104 15.97 -3.52 -19.06
N GLN A 105 15.60 -2.45 -18.39
CA GLN A 105 15.54 -1.11 -19.02
C GLN A 105 16.92 -0.46 -19.12
N PRO A 106 17.19 0.28 -20.23
CA PRO A 106 18.43 1.03 -20.39
C PRO A 106 18.54 2.09 -19.29
N GLY A 107 19.61 2.02 -18.48
CA GLY A 107 19.86 2.92 -17.35
C GLY A 107 19.47 2.39 -15.99
N ALA A 108 18.92 1.18 -15.90
CA ALA A 108 18.56 0.52 -14.65
C ALA A 108 19.71 0.46 -13.63
N MET A 109 20.94 0.31 -14.10
CA MET A 109 22.13 0.26 -13.24
C MET A 109 22.33 1.53 -12.41
N LYS A 110 21.98 2.70 -12.94
CA LYS A 110 22.00 3.96 -12.16
C LYS A 110 21.00 3.98 -11.03
N GLY A 111 19.83 3.37 -11.24
CA GLY A 111 18.80 3.20 -10.20
C GLY A 111 19.26 2.25 -9.10
N VAL A 112 19.89 1.14 -9.49
CA VAL A 112 20.48 0.17 -8.54
C VAL A 112 21.60 0.82 -7.74
N GLU A 113 22.49 1.56 -8.40
CA GLU A 113 23.57 2.30 -7.74
C GLU A 113 23.02 3.32 -6.73
N TYR A 114 22.02 4.08 -7.11
CA TYR A 114 21.35 5.04 -6.21
C TYR A 114 20.74 4.35 -4.99
N LEU A 115 20.21 3.14 -5.14
CA LEU A 115 19.57 2.39 -4.06
C LEU A 115 20.58 1.84 -3.06
N PHE A 116 21.71 1.29 -3.57
CA PHE A 116 22.68 0.58 -2.74
C PHE A 116 23.85 1.45 -2.26
N LEU A 117 24.11 2.60 -2.89
CA LEU A 117 25.13 3.54 -2.45
C LEU A 117 24.50 4.62 -1.56
N PRO A 118 24.63 4.51 -0.23
CA PRO A 118 24.06 5.50 0.67
C PRO A 118 24.82 6.83 0.57
N ASP A 119 24.12 7.88 0.21
CA ASP A 119 24.66 9.23 0.19
C ASP A 119 24.41 9.92 1.54
N PHE A 120 25.36 9.79 2.44
CA PHE A 120 25.28 10.37 3.79
C PHE A 120 25.33 11.91 3.76
N SER A 121 25.70 12.55 2.63
CA SER A 121 25.72 14.01 2.53
C SER A 121 24.32 14.62 2.57
N LYS A 122 23.32 13.86 2.19
CA LYS A 122 21.90 14.27 2.19
C LYS A 122 21.16 13.93 3.48
N PHE A 123 21.84 13.30 4.44
CA PHE A 123 21.24 12.93 5.72
C PHE A 123 20.93 14.19 6.54
N SER A 124 19.68 14.36 6.90
CA SER A 124 19.17 15.51 7.66
C SER A 124 18.25 15.00 8.77
N TRP A 125 18.09 15.79 9.83
CA TRP A 125 17.08 15.53 10.86
C TRP A 125 15.67 15.41 10.27
N LYS A 126 15.39 16.15 9.21
CA LYS A 126 14.12 16.04 8.48
C LYS A 126 13.97 14.64 7.85
N THR A 127 15.00 14.13 7.22
CA THR A 127 15.01 12.79 6.62
C THR A 127 14.73 11.71 7.67
N LEU A 128 15.31 11.86 8.87
CA LEU A 128 15.06 10.95 9.98
C LEU A 128 13.59 11.00 10.43
N LEU A 129 13.04 12.19 10.62
CA LEU A 129 11.63 12.36 11.01
C LEU A 129 10.66 11.81 9.96
N ASP A 130 10.91 12.09 8.69
CA ASP A 130 10.10 11.60 7.57
C ASP A 130 10.14 10.08 7.51
N SER A 131 11.32 9.47 7.70
CA SER A 131 11.48 8.01 7.73
C SER A 131 10.77 7.38 8.93
N MET A 132 10.88 8.00 10.11
CA MET A 132 10.13 7.55 11.29
C MET A 132 8.62 7.62 11.05
N GLY A 133 8.13 8.72 10.47
CA GLY A 133 6.72 8.88 10.12
C GLY A 133 6.24 7.78 9.16
N LEU A 134 7.04 7.47 8.14
CA LEU A 134 6.75 6.39 7.19
C LEU A 134 6.68 5.03 7.90
N VAL A 135 7.62 4.73 8.79
CA VAL A 135 7.64 3.48 9.56
C VAL A 135 6.40 3.37 10.46
N PHE A 136 6.07 4.41 11.23
CA PHE A 136 4.86 4.42 12.07
C PHE A 136 3.59 4.21 11.25
N PHE A 137 3.52 4.85 10.10
CA PHE A 137 2.39 4.69 9.19
C PHE A 137 2.30 3.27 8.62
N SER A 138 3.41 2.72 8.13
CA SER A 138 3.47 1.41 7.49
C SER A 138 3.12 0.27 8.44
N PHE A 139 3.58 0.36 9.69
CA PHE A 139 3.28 -0.63 10.72
C PHE A 139 1.98 -0.33 11.47
N SER A 140 1.27 0.74 11.11
CA SER A 140 0.04 1.19 11.81
C SER A 140 0.24 1.32 13.33
N VAL A 141 1.45 1.71 13.76
CA VAL A 141 1.78 1.90 15.17
C VAL A 141 1.05 3.14 15.68
N GLY A 142 0.36 3.00 16.79
CA GLY A 142 -0.43 4.08 17.38
C GLY A 142 -1.83 4.28 16.80
N ALA A 143 -2.18 3.63 15.67
CA ALA A 143 -3.50 3.75 15.05
C ALA A 143 -4.59 2.88 15.71
N GLY A 144 -4.26 2.09 16.74
CA GLY A 144 -5.20 1.20 17.41
C GLY A 144 -5.52 -0.11 16.66
N CYS A 145 -5.15 -0.24 15.39
CA CYS A 145 -5.40 -1.44 14.60
C CYS A 145 -4.70 -2.67 15.19
N MET A 146 -3.49 -2.51 15.71
CA MET A 146 -2.73 -3.60 16.34
C MET A 146 -3.41 -4.15 17.60
N ILE A 147 -4.16 -3.33 18.33
CA ILE A 147 -4.94 -3.77 19.49
C ILE A 147 -6.05 -4.72 19.04
N THR A 148 -6.72 -4.38 17.94
CA THR A 148 -7.77 -5.21 17.36
C THR A 148 -7.21 -6.54 16.83
N TYR A 149 -6.11 -6.51 16.09
CA TYR A 149 -5.46 -7.74 15.62
C TYR A 149 -4.95 -8.59 16.77
N GLY A 150 -4.36 -7.97 17.80
CA GLY A 150 -3.89 -8.67 19.00
C GLY A 150 -4.99 -9.43 19.75
N ALA A 151 -6.24 -8.96 19.71
CA ALA A 151 -7.37 -9.64 20.31
C ALA A 151 -7.76 -10.97 19.61
N TYR A 152 -7.29 -11.20 18.38
CA TYR A 152 -7.59 -12.40 17.59
C TYR A 152 -6.41 -13.36 17.44
N ILE A 153 -5.27 -13.04 18.04
CA ILE A 153 -4.07 -13.89 18.00
C ILE A 153 -4.22 -15.02 19.03
N ASP A 154 -3.93 -16.23 18.61
CA ASP A 154 -3.87 -17.39 19.50
C ASP A 154 -2.67 -17.30 20.45
N ASP A 155 -2.87 -17.71 21.71
CA ASP A 155 -1.84 -17.71 22.76
C ASP A 155 -0.57 -18.53 22.41
N LYS A 156 -0.66 -19.39 21.40
CA LYS A 156 0.45 -20.24 20.93
C LYS A 156 1.33 -19.57 19.87
N THR A 157 0.97 -18.37 19.42
CA THR A 157 1.69 -17.67 18.34
C THR A 157 2.94 -16.99 18.89
N GLU A 158 4.10 -17.31 18.32
CA GLU A 158 5.36 -16.64 18.64
C GLU A 158 5.39 -15.23 18.03
N LEU A 159 4.95 -14.25 18.81
CA LEU A 159 4.85 -12.85 18.38
C LEU A 159 6.20 -12.25 17.98
N VAL A 160 7.26 -12.58 18.73
CA VAL A 160 8.60 -12.02 18.48
C VAL A 160 9.13 -12.45 17.11
N SER A 161 9.05 -13.74 16.78
CA SER A 161 9.48 -14.27 15.49
C SER A 161 8.65 -13.70 14.35
N SER A 162 7.33 -13.65 14.52
CA SER A 162 6.41 -13.09 13.52
C SER A 162 6.68 -11.62 13.28
N THR A 163 6.88 -10.83 14.33
CA THR A 163 7.19 -9.39 14.22
C THR A 163 8.53 -9.18 13.51
N PHE A 164 9.55 -9.97 13.82
CA PHE A 164 10.85 -9.87 13.14
C PHE A 164 10.72 -10.07 11.63
N TRP A 165 10.02 -11.11 11.20
CA TRP A 165 9.80 -11.37 9.77
C TRP A 165 8.96 -10.29 9.10
N ILE A 166 7.93 -9.77 9.79
CA ILE A 166 7.14 -8.66 9.27
C ILE A 166 8.01 -7.43 9.04
N VAL A 167 8.88 -7.07 10.00
CA VAL A 167 9.80 -5.94 9.87
C VAL A 167 10.75 -6.14 8.69
N VAL A 168 11.41 -7.30 8.60
CA VAL A 168 12.37 -7.62 7.53
C VAL A 168 11.69 -7.54 6.16
N LEU A 169 10.53 -8.17 6.00
CA LEU A 169 9.79 -8.16 4.73
C LEU A 169 9.29 -6.75 4.38
N SER A 170 8.78 -6.00 5.35
CA SER A 170 8.33 -4.64 5.12
C SER A 170 9.49 -3.73 4.72
N CYS A 171 10.65 -3.83 5.37
CA CYS A 171 11.84 -3.09 4.97
C CYS A 171 12.25 -3.44 3.53
N LEU A 172 12.21 -4.72 3.15
CA LEU A 172 12.53 -5.14 1.79
C LEU A 172 11.56 -4.54 0.76
N PHE A 173 10.26 -4.52 1.07
CA PHE A 173 9.24 -3.95 0.20
C PHE A 173 9.39 -2.43 0.03
N TYR A 174 9.62 -1.70 1.12
CA TYR A 174 9.72 -0.23 1.10
C TYR A 174 11.07 0.28 0.62
N THR A 175 12.11 -0.55 0.67
CA THR A 175 13.42 -0.22 0.11
C THR A 175 13.47 -0.47 -1.40
N SER A 176 12.53 -1.25 -1.93
CA SER A 176 12.39 -1.42 -3.37
C SER A 176 11.99 -0.07 -4.01
N PRO A 177 12.70 0.41 -5.03
CA PRO A 177 12.48 1.74 -5.58
C PRO A 177 11.08 1.85 -6.15
N SER A 178 10.27 2.66 -5.49
CA SER A 178 9.11 3.26 -6.11
C SER A 178 9.63 4.40 -6.99
N PRO A 179 9.28 4.45 -8.28
CA PRO A 179 9.68 5.53 -9.17
C PRO A 179 9.14 6.88 -8.72
#